data_77d57e78f1e513322b031c90ed34e968
#
_entry.id   77d57e78f1e513322b031c90ed34e968
#
_cell.length_a   1.000
_cell.length_b   1.000
_cell.length_c   1.000
_cell.angle_alpha   90.00
_cell.angle_beta   90.00
_cell.angle_gamma   90.00
#
_symmetry.space_group_name_H-M   'P 1'
#
loop_
_entity.id
_entity.type
_entity.pdbx_description
1 polymer ?
#
loop_
_entity_poly.entity_id
_entity_poly.type
_entity_poly.pdbx_seq_one_letter_code
_entity_poly.pdbx_strand_id
1 'polypeptide(L)'
;MKKIALLLLAAVMVLPMNAANKEKKDDNSLKVMSYNIRLGSANDGTNSWGLRYPATAEMIEDQMPDIFGVQEALASQIRFIEDNFVDYKSVGVGREDGKKDGEHMSIFWNKKTVSLLKWGTFWLSETPEKPSMGWDAACKRTATWALMKCKKTGKKFYYVNTHLDHEGVEAQKNGLKLIVDRIDDINPEGYPMILTGDFNITPDNPNLVELDSKMQSVRKVAEKTDNHDTLNGWGKGKGVIDYIYASGFSAYP
;
A
#
# COMPACT_ATOMS: atom_id res chain seq x y z
N MET A 1 -22.36 70.98 22.71
CA MET A 1 -21.22 70.07 22.44
C MET A 1 -21.78 68.69 22.01
N LYS A 2 -21.82 68.45 20.70
CA LYS A 2 -22.35 67.17 20.14
C LYS A 2 -21.17 66.20 20.01
N LYS A 3 -21.25 65.06 20.71
CA LYS A 3 -20.32 63.96 20.58
C LYS A 3 -20.66 63.13 19.32
N ILE A 4 -19.76 63.10 18.34
CA ILE A 4 -19.83 62.24 17.15
C ILE A 4 -19.24 60.92 17.57
N ALA A 5 -20.08 59.86 17.54
CA ALA A 5 -19.61 58.47 17.71
C ALA A 5 -19.18 57.93 16.33
N LEU A 6 -17.89 57.60 16.21
CA LEU A 6 -17.32 56.96 15.01
C LEU A 6 -17.57 55.45 15.09
N LEU A 7 -18.49 54.95 14.26
CA LEU A 7 -18.69 53.50 14.07
C LEU A 7 -17.60 52.98 13.12
N LEU A 8 -16.62 52.21 13.65
CA LEU A 8 -15.72 51.40 12.82
C LEU A 8 -16.48 50.17 12.33
N LEU A 9 -16.79 50.15 11.03
CA LEU A 9 -17.30 48.97 10.34
C LEU A 9 -16.10 48.08 9.99
N ALA A 10 -15.88 47.01 10.76
CA ALA A 10 -14.92 45.96 10.41
C ALA A 10 -15.51 45.11 9.29
N ALA A 11 -15.08 45.30 8.05
CA ALA A 11 -15.41 44.39 6.96
C ALA A 11 -14.63 43.10 7.13
N VAL A 12 -15.30 42.04 7.58
CA VAL A 12 -14.78 40.69 7.54
C VAL A 12 -14.86 40.20 6.09
N MET A 13 -13.72 40.26 5.37
CA MET A 13 -13.60 39.55 4.09
C MET A 13 -13.51 38.05 4.38
N VAL A 14 -14.64 37.36 4.19
CA VAL A 14 -14.64 35.90 4.07
C VAL A 14 -14.09 35.58 2.69
N LEU A 15 -12.79 35.24 2.60
CA LEU A 15 -12.23 34.64 1.39
C LEU A 15 -12.91 33.26 1.22
N PRO A 16 -13.43 32.92 0.03
CA PRO A 16 -13.91 31.59 -0.19
C PRO A 16 -12.71 30.64 -0.06
N MET A 17 -12.70 29.77 0.95
CA MET A 17 -11.86 28.60 0.93
C MET A 17 -12.20 27.85 -0.35
N ASN A 18 -11.24 27.83 -1.31
CA ASN A 18 -11.32 26.92 -2.43
C ASN A 18 -11.51 25.50 -1.84
N ALA A 19 -12.72 25.02 -1.92
CA ALA A 19 -12.98 23.60 -1.79
C ALA A 19 -12.11 22.94 -2.86
N ALA A 20 -11.06 22.22 -2.43
CA ALA A 20 -10.30 21.38 -3.32
C ALA A 20 -11.31 20.60 -4.16
N ASN A 21 -11.23 20.70 -5.47
CA ASN A 21 -12.05 19.93 -6.38
C ASN A 21 -11.82 18.47 -6.01
N LYS A 22 -12.76 17.86 -5.28
CA LYS A 22 -12.85 16.40 -5.19
C LYS A 22 -13.10 15.95 -6.60
N GLU A 23 -12.05 15.47 -7.27
CA GLU A 23 -12.20 14.82 -8.58
C GLU A 23 -13.35 13.84 -8.46
N LYS A 24 -14.32 13.94 -9.37
CA LYS A 24 -15.44 13.00 -9.40
C LYS A 24 -14.81 11.62 -9.64
N LYS A 25 -14.79 10.79 -8.59
CA LYS A 25 -14.40 9.39 -8.70
C LYS A 25 -15.24 8.76 -9.82
N ASP A 26 -14.59 8.24 -10.86
CA ASP A 26 -15.29 7.42 -11.84
C ASP A 26 -15.99 6.31 -11.06
N ASP A 27 -17.27 6.15 -11.30
CA ASP A 27 -18.13 5.26 -10.56
C ASP A 27 -17.67 3.79 -10.62
N ASN A 28 -16.77 3.43 -11.53
CA ASN A 28 -16.20 2.10 -11.72
C ASN A 28 -14.74 1.96 -11.28
N SER A 29 -14.13 3.00 -10.71
CA SER A 29 -12.74 3.00 -10.27
C SER A 29 -12.57 2.44 -8.86
N LEU A 30 -11.38 1.89 -8.59
CA LEU A 30 -10.88 1.56 -7.25
C LEU A 30 -9.71 2.47 -6.90
N LYS A 31 -9.74 3.08 -5.74
CA LYS A 31 -8.58 3.79 -5.19
C LYS A 31 -7.68 2.79 -4.47
N VAL A 32 -6.46 2.66 -4.97
CA VAL A 32 -5.46 1.70 -4.49
C VAL A 32 -4.29 2.45 -3.86
N MET A 33 -3.71 1.90 -2.79
CA MET A 33 -2.54 2.47 -2.15
C MET A 33 -1.54 1.37 -1.77
N SER A 34 -0.24 1.66 -1.88
CA SER A 34 0.85 0.91 -1.25
C SER A 34 1.46 1.78 -0.17
N TYR A 35 1.68 1.24 1.03
CA TYR A 35 2.14 2.03 2.16
C TYR A 35 3.09 1.25 3.07
N ASN A 36 4.40 1.47 2.90
CA ASN A 36 5.34 1.06 3.94
C ASN A 36 5.11 1.93 5.18
N ILE A 37 4.47 1.33 6.21
CA ILE A 37 4.07 2.05 7.43
C ILE A 37 5.25 2.29 8.38
N ARG A 38 6.42 1.79 8.06
CA ARG A 38 7.62 1.75 8.88
C ARG A 38 7.43 0.98 10.19
N LEU A 39 8.36 0.11 10.50
CA LEU A 39 8.38 -0.77 11.68
C LEU A 39 8.07 0.00 12.97
N GLY A 40 7.02 -0.44 13.68
CA GLY A 40 6.53 0.26 14.86
C GLY A 40 7.47 0.21 16.08
N SER A 41 8.37 -0.76 16.11
CA SER A 41 9.39 -0.90 17.17
C SER A 41 10.72 -0.23 16.83
N ALA A 42 10.86 0.38 15.64
CA ALA A 42 12.09 1.06 15.25
C ALA A 42 12.37 2.27 16.15
N ASN A 43 13.63 2.46 16.52
CA ASN A 43 14.07 3.62 17.28
C ASN A 43 14.36 4.79 16.32
N ASP A 44 13.31 5.44 15.87
CA ASP A 44 13.37 6.55 14.91
C ASP A 44 13.32 7.95 15.61
N GLY A 45 13.58 8.01 16.91
CA GLY A 45 13.59 9.26 17.69
C GLY A 45 12.24 9.99 17.60
N THR A 46 12.23 11.23 17.10
CA THR A 46 11.02 12.03 16.92
C THR A 46 10.06 11.47 15.87
N ASN A 47 10.49 10.50 15.07
CA ASN A 47 9.69 9.82 14.06
C ASN A 47 9.24 8.42 14.52
N SER A 48 9.42 8.05 15.80
CA SER A 48 8.95 6.79 16.35
C SER A 48 7.42 6.64 16.19
N TRP A 49 6.95 5.41 16.10
CA TRP A 49 5.53 5.11 15.89
C TRP A 49 4.59 5.85 16.86
N GLY A 50 4.94 5.90 18.14
CA GLY A 50 4.18 6.59 19.17
C GLY A 50 3.97 8.10 18.95
N LEU A 51 4.76 8.73 18.05
CA LEU A 51 4.64 10.14 17.71
C LEU A 51 4.05 10.36 16.31
N ARG A 52 4.17 9.39 15.38
CA ARG A 52 3.71 9.54 14.00
C ARG A 52 2.39 8.84 13.67
N TYR A 53 1.83 8.01 14.59
CA TYR A 53 0.55 7.33 14.31
C TYR A 53 -0.62 8.30 14.00
N PRO A 54 -0.68 9.54 14.56
CA PRO A 54 -1.74 10.47 14.19
C PRO A 54 -1.66 10.89 12.72
N ALA A 55 -0.44 11.17 12.22
CA ALA A 55 -0.25 11.51 10.80
C ALA A 55 -0.57 10.32 9.87
N THR A 56 -0.33 9.08 10.32
CA THR A 56 -0.77 7.88 9.60
C THR A 56 -2.30 7.82 9.51
N ALA A 57 -3.00 8.12 10.60
CA ALA A 57 -4.47 8.15 10.61
C ALA A 57 -5.01 9.25 9.69
N GLU A 58 -4.48 10.46 9.80
CA GLU A 58 -4.84 11.60 8.94
C GLU A 58 -4.65 11.27 7.44
N MET A 59 -3.52 10.66 7.08
CA MET A 59 -3.25 10.25 5.71
C MET A 59 -4.26 9.21 5.21
N ILE A 60 -4.60 8.19 6.02
CA ILE A 60 -5.60 7.18 5.64
C ILE A 60 -6.99 7.82 5.50
N GLU A 61 -7.34 8.75 6.39
CA GLU A 61 -8.60 9.49 6.35
C GLU A 61 -8.70 10.38 5.11
N ASP A 62 -7.65 11.09 4.76
CA ASP A 62 -7.58 11.92 3.55
C ASP A 62 -7.66 11.08 2.28
N GLN A 63 -6.94 9.98 2.24
CA GLN A 63 -6.85 9.16 1.05
C GLN A 63 -8.07 8.26 0.87
N MET A 64 -8.67 7.74 1.95
CA MET A 64 -9.82 6.84 1.88
C MET A 64 -9.71 5.77 0.77
N PRO A 65 -8.61 4.99 0.72
CA PRO A 65 -8.44 3.99 -0.34
C PRO A 65 -9.51 2.90 -0.25
N ASP A 66 -9.92 2.34 -1.40
CA ASP A 66 -10.82 1.18 -1.40
C ASP A 66 -10.10 -0.09 -0.94
N ILE A 67 -8.79 -0.18 -1.26
CA ILE A 67 -7.92 -1.29 -0.89
C ILE A 67 -6.46 -0.81 -0.84
N PHE A 68 -5.71 -1.31 0.12
CA PHE A 68 -4.28 -0.99 0.23
C PHE A 68 -3.46 -2.09 0.87
N GLY A 69 -2.20 -2.17 0.47
CA GLY A 69 -1.19 -3.03 1.08
C GLY A 69 -0.30 -2.24 2.03
N VAL A 70 0.03 -2.82 3.19
CA VAL A 70 1.02 -2.26 4.10
C VAL A 70 2.24 -3.15 4.19
N GLN A 71 3.42 -2.54 4.37
CA GLN A 71 4.69 -3.22 4.61
C GLN A 71 5.23 -2.78 5.98
N GLU A 72 6.08 -3.58 6.60
CA GLU A 72 6.68 -3.38 7.93
C GLU A 72 5.68 -3.32 9.10
N ALA A 73 4.42 -3.61 8.89
CA ALA A 73 3.40 -3.45 9.91
C ALA A 73 3.48 -4.53 10.99
N LEU A 74 3.63 -4.15 12.25
CA LEU A 74 3.44 -5.04 13.39
C LEU A 74 1.95 -5.24 13.70
N ALA A 75 1.61 -6.32 14.39
CA ALA A 75 0.24 -6.62 14.80
C ALA A 75 -0.43 -5.47 15.58
N SER A 76 0.34 -4.68 16.32
CA SER A 76 -0.16 -3.48 17.03
C SER A 76 -0.53 -2.35 16.07
N GLN A 77 0.22 -2.16 14.97
CA GLN A 77 -0.06 -1.17 13.94
C GLN A 77 -1.27 -1.57 13.09
N ILE A 78 -1.40 -2.86 12.77
CA ILE A 78 -2.60 -3.40 12.13
C ILE A 78 -3.84 -3.11 12.97
N ARG A 79 -3.79 -3.45 14.26
CA ARG A 79 -4.90 -3.19 15.19
C ARG A 79 -5.22 -1.70 15.29
N PHE A 80 -4.21 -0.83 15.35
CA PHE A 80 -4.42 0.62 15.36
C PHE A 80 -5.27 1.08 14.17
N ILE A 81 -4.96 0.59 12.96
CA ILE A 81 -5.74 0.95 11.77
C ILE A 81 -7.18 0.42 11.88
N GLU A 82 -7.37 -0.85 12.27
CA GLU A 82 -8.69 -1.47 12.38
C GLU A 82 -9.57 -0.81 13.46
N ASP A 83 -8.99 -0.38 14.58
CA ASP A 83 -9.70 0.25 15.69
C ASP A 83 -10.11 1.70 15.35
N ASN A 84 -9.29 2.44 14.60
CA ASN A 84 -9.60 3.81 14.20
C ASN A 84 -10.47 3.91 12.94
N PHE A 85 -10.44 2.90 12.08
CA PHE A 85 -11.15 2.88 10.81
C PHE A 85 -12.06 1.66 10.71
N VAL A 86 -13.20 1.72 11.40
CA VAL A 86 -14.16 0.61 11.55
C VAL A 86 -14.69 0.03 10.22
N ASP A 87 -14.59 0.79 9.14
CA ASP A 87 -14.98 0.35 7.79
C ASP A 87 -13.91 -0.47 7.10
N TYR A 88 -12.69 -0.49 7.62
CA TYR A 88 -11.60 -1.31 7.09
C TYR A 88 -11.49 -2.63 7.82
N LYS A 89 -11.10 -3.64 7.08
CA LYS A 89 -10.69 -4.97 7.54
C LYS A 89 -9.38 -5.33 6.89
N SER A 90 -8.63 -6.24 7.51
CA SER A 90 -7.36 -6.71 6.99
C SER A 90 -7.25 -8.22 6.95
N VAL A 91 -6.34 -8.71 6.10
CA VAL A 91 -5.82 -10.08 6.10
C VAL A 91 -4.31 -10.06 5.93
N GLY A 92 -3.65 -11.06 6.46
CA GLY A 92 -2.21 -11.24 6.45
C GLY A 92 -1.76 -11.89 7.75
N VAL A 93 -0.54 -12.42 7.76
CA VAL A 93 0.06 -13.05 8.93
C VAL A 93 1.44 -12.48 9.19
N GLY A 94 1.91 -12.62 10.43
CA GLY A 94 3.29 -12.28 10.80
C GLY A 94 4.29 -13.20 10.12
N ARG A 95 5.33 -12.62 9.56
CA ARG A 95 6.33 -13.35 8.77
C ARG A 95 7.15 -14.36 9.58
N GLU A 96 7.24 -14.20 10.91
CA GLU A 96 8.08 -15.05 11.75
C GLU A 96 7.43 -16.39 12.08
N ASP A 97 6.13 -16.41 12.36
CA ASP A 97 5.42 -17.59 12.85
C ASP A 97 4.19 -18.00 12.02
N GLY A 98 3.84 -17.22 10.98
CA GLY A 98 2.62 -17.42 10.20
C GLY A 98 1.34 -17.08 10.97
N LYS A 99 1.45 -16.32 12.06
CA LYS A 99 0.32 -15.90 12.90
C LYS A 99 0.39 -14.40 13.20
N LYS A 100 1.09 -14.00 14.28
CA LYS A 100 1.12 -12.62 14.77
C LYS A 100 2.54 -12.06 14.95
N ASP A 101 3.55 -12.90 14.88
CA ASP A 101 4.93 -12.50 15.18
C ASP A 101 5.64 -11.94 13.93
N GLY A 102 6.36 -10.86 14.13
CA GLY A 102 7.08 -10.14 13.09
C GLY A 102 6.20 -9.19 12.27
N GLU A 103 6.76 -8.74 11.17
CA GLU A 103 6.09 -7.83 10.25
C GLU A 103 5.04 -8.56 9.39
N HIS A 104 3.97 -7.83 9.07
CA HIS A 104 2.87 -8.30 8.23
C HIS A 104 2.87 -7.56 6.90
N MET A 105 2.68 -8.29 5.83
CA MET A 105 2.36 -7.76 4.51
C MET A 105 0.84 -7.76 4.33
N SER A 106 0.14 -7.06 5.23
CA SER A 106 -1.32 -7.10 5.25
C SER A 106 -1.96 -6.33 4.11
N ILE A 107 -3.12 -6.82 3.69
CA ILE A 107 -4.02 -6.18 2.73
C ILE A 107 -5.22 -5.66 3.49
N PHE A 108 -5.45 -4.35 3.45
CA PHE A 108 -6.62 -3.69 4.00
C PHE A 108 -7.62 -3.39 2.90
N TRP A 109 -8.92 -3.50 3.19
CA TRP A 109 -9.97 -3.08 2.27
C TRP A 109 -11.12 -2.38 3.00
N ASN A 110 -11.74 -1.42 2.34
CA ASN A 110 -12.96 -0.81 2.80
C ASN A 110 -14.13 -1.76 2.55
N LYS A 111 -14.73 -2.30 3.62
CA LYS A 111 -15.83 -3.27 3.53
C LYS A 111 -17.11 -2.71 2.90
N LYS A 112 -17.22 -1.39 2.71
CA LYS A 112 -18.34 -0.76 2.00
C LYS A 112 -18.21 -0.91 0.48
N THR A 113 -16.98 -0.91 -0.04
CA THR A 113 -16.71 -0.91 -1.49
C THR A 113 -16.18 -2.24 -2.02
N VAL A 114 -15.47 -3.01 -1.19
CA VAL A 114 -14.83 -4.28 -1.55
C VAL A 114 -15.24 -5.40 -0.60
N SER A 115 -15.32 -6.61 -1.10
CA SER A 115 -15.53 -7.84 -0.31
C SER A 115 -14.38 -8.80 -0.52
N LEU A 116 -13.89 -9.39 0.56
CA LEU A 116 -12.94 -10.50 0.54
C LEU A 116 -13.67 -11.81 0.20
N LEU A 117 -13.11 -12.62 -0.70
CA LEU A 117 -13.61 -13.94 -1.06
C LEU A 117 -12.68 -15.07 -0.59
N LYS A 118 -11.37 -14.88 -0.81
CA LYS A 118 -10.33 -15.87 -0.44
C LYS A 118 -9.01 -15.13 -0.22
N TRP A 119 -8.13 -15.68 0.59
CA TRP A 119 -6.79 -15.13 0.79
C TRP A 119 -5.80 -16.19 1.25
N GLY A 120 -4.52 -15.86 1.19
CA GLY A 120 -3.43 -16.64 1.71
C GLY A 120 -2.13 -15.85 1.77
N THR A 121 -1.13 -16.41 2.44
CA THR A 121 0.22 -15.86 2.51
C THR A 121 1.21 -16.99 2.20
N PHE A 122 2.28 -16.67 1.50
CA PHE A 122 3.41 -17.56 1.28
C PHE A 122 4.73 -16.83 1.54
N TRP A 123 5.75 -17.59 1.88
CA TRP A 123 7.09 -17.07 2.15
C TRP A 123 7.91 -16.99 0.86
N LEU A 124 8.70 -15.93 0.72
CA LEU A 124 9.63 -15.77 -0.39
C LEU A 124 10.90 -16.57 -0.09
N SER A 125 10.82 -17.85 -0.34
CA SER A 125 11.88 -18.82 -0.07
C SER A 125 11.71 -20.08 -0.90
N GLU A 126 12.65 -20.98 -0.82
CA GLU A 126 12.62 -22.31 -1.43
C GLU A 126 11.55 -23.23 -0.78
N THR A 127 11.00 -22.84 0.35
CA THR A 127 9.90 -23.55 1.05
C THR A 127 8.75 -22.60 1.39
N PRO A 128 8.00 -22.14 0.37
CA PRO A 128 7.06 -21.02 0.52
C PRO A 128 5.82 -21.34 1.37
N GLU A 129 5.56 -22.60 1.68
CA GLU A 129 4.36 -23.00 2.42
C GLU A 129 4.49 -22.90 3.96
N LYS A 130 5.65 -22.50 4.45
CA LYS A 130 5.93 -22.37 5.90
C LYS A 130 6.88 -21.21 6.19
N PRO A 131 6.89 -20.69 7.43
CA PRO A 131 7.84 -19.67 7.84
C PRO A 131 9.27 -20.09 7.56
N SER A 132 9.90 -19.43 6.60
CA SER A 132 11.26 -19.74 6.15
C SER A 132 11.94 -18.48 5.60
N MET A 133 13.27 -18.48 5.68
CA MET A 133 14.13 -17.47 5.06
C MET A 133 14.67 -18.04 3.77
N GLY A 134 14.60 -17.27 2.68
CA GLY A 134 15.00 -17.71 1.36
C GLY A 134 16.34 -17.15 0.93
N TRP A 135 17.10 -17.95 0.22
CA TRP A 135 18.36 -17.58 -0.45
C TRP A 135 19.31 -16.84 0.51
N ASP A 136 19.77 -15.65 0.10
CA ASP A 136 20.64 -14.76 0.87
C ASP A 136 19.91 -13.67 1.66
N ALA A 137 18.61 -13.84 1.92
CA ALA A 137 17.78 -12.83 2.57
C ALA A 137 18.29 -12.50 4.00
N ALA A 138 18.23 -11.22 4.36
CA ALA A 138 18.54 -10.75 5.72
C ALA A 138 17.43 -11.12 6.72
N CYS A 139 16.20 -11.34 6.25
CA CYS A 139 15.06 -11.71 7.08
C CYS A 139 14.00 -12.48 6.26
N LYS A 140 13.05 -13.10 6.96
CA LYS A 140 11.93 -13.75 6.28
C LYS A 140 11.10 -12.71 5.53
N ARG A 141 10.68 -13.04 4.30
CA ARG A 141 9.83 -12.22 3.45
C ARG A 141 8.60 -12.98 3.04
N THR A 142 7.50 -12.28 2.87
CA THR A 142 6.21 -12.89 2.51
C THR A 142 5.51 -12.09 1.42
N ALA A 143 4.62 -12.78 0.70
CA ALA A 143 3.59 -12.16 -0.12
C ALA A 143 2.22 -12.63 0.37
N THR A 144 1.33 -11.68 0.64
CA THR A 144 -0.07 -11.93 0.96
C THR A 144 -0.91 -11.66 -0.27
N TRP A 145 -1.81 -12.59 -0.60
CA TRP A 145 -2.72 -12.45 -1.73
C TRP A 145 -4.18 -12.57 -1.29
N ALA A 146 -5.07 -11.94 -2.04
CA ALA A 146 -6.50 -11.99 -1.78
C ALA A 146 -7.31 -11.95 -3.08
N LEU A 147 -8.31 -12.82 -3.19
CA LEU A 147 -9.38 -12.70 -4.18
C LEU A 147 -10.45 -11.77 -3.62
N MET A 148 -10.69 -10.69 -4.31
CA MET A 148 -11.58 -9.60 -3.92
C MET A 148 -12.73 -9.46 -4.92
N LYS A 149 -13.83 -8.82 -4.47
CA LYS A 149 -14.96 -8.44 -5.32
C LYS A 149 -15.29 -6.98 -5.09
N CYS A 150 -15.25 -6.18 -6.14
CA CYS A 150 -15.81 -4.83 -6.12
C CYS A 150 -17.33 -4.91 -5.97
N LYS A 151 -17.89 -4.33 -4.91
CA LYS A 151 -19.33 -4.44 -4.61
C LYS A 151 -20.19 -3.72 -5.62
N LYS A 152 -19.69 -2.61 -6.17
CA LYS A 152 -20.43 -1.79 -7.11
C LYS A 152 -20.58 -2.47 -8.48
N THR A 153 -19.48 -2.98 -9.02
CA THR A 153 -19.47 -3.59 -10.35
C THR A 153 -19.74 -5.10 -10.33
N GLY A 154 -19.61 -5.75 -9.19
CA GLY A 154 -19.64 -7.20 -9.05
C GLY A 154 -18.40 -7.92 -9.60
N LYS A 155 -17.44 -7.18 -10.19
CA LYS A 155 -16.22 -7.76 -10.79
C LYS A 155 -15.29 -8.29 -9.70
N LYS A 156 -14.67 -9.42 -9.98
CA LYS A 156 -13.62 -10.00 -9.14
C LYS A 156 -12.26 -9.55 -9.63
N PHE A 157 -11.31 -9.48 -8.70
CA PHE A 157 -9.91 -9.19 -8.98
C PHE A 157 -9.02 -9.79 -7.89
N TYR A 158 -7.77 -10.04 -8.22
CA TYR A 158 -6.76 -10.42 -7.23
C TYR A 158 -5.95 -9.21 -6.77
N TYR A 159 -5.55 -9.25 -5.53
CA TYR A 159 -4.63 -8.28 -4.92
C TYR A 159 -3.50 -9.03 -4.26
N VAL A 160 -2.27 -8.62 -4.52
CA VAL A 160 -1.05 -9.16 -3.88
C VAL A 160 -0.31 -8.02 -3.22
N ASN A 161 0.23 -8.25 -2.02
CA ASN A 161 1.08 -7.30 -1.31
C ASN A 161 2.34 -7.98 -0.80
N THR A 162 3.49 -7.34 -0.98
CA THR A 162 4.80 -7.90 -0.62
C THR A 162 5.77 -6.86 -0.11
N HIS A 163 6.87 -7.31 0.46
CA HIS A 163 8.06 -6.53 0.80
C HIS A 163 9.28 -7.40 0.51
N LEU A 164 10.01 -7.09 -0.55
CA LEU A 164 11.21 -7.84 -0.94
C LEU A 164 12.36 -7.58 0.04
N ASP A 165 13.38 -8.43 -0.01
CA ASP A 165 14.53 -8.26 0.86
C ASP A 165 15.30 -6.97 0.53
N HIS A 166 15.92 -6.36 1.54
CA HIS A 166 16.61 -5.08 1.41
C HIS A 166 18.14 -5.24 1.24
N GLU A 167 18.68 -6.45 1.43
CA GLU A 167 20.10 -6.75 1.33
C GLU A 167 20.39 -7.86 0.30
N GLY A 168 19.64 -8.97 0.39
CA GLY A 168 19.91 -10.17 -0.41
C GLY A 168 19.54 -10.00 -1.88
N VAL A 169 20.53 -9.94 -2.75
CA VAL A 169 20.33 -9.75 -4.21
C VAL A 169 19.62 -10.97 -4.83
N GLU A 170 20.03 -12.18 -4.44
CA GLU A 170 19.34 -13.39 -4.91
C GLU A 170 17.95 -13.53 -4.29
N ALA A 171 17.75 -13.08 -3.05
CA ALA A 171 16.44 -13.07 -2.41
C ALA A 171 15.48 -12.08 -3.08
N GLN A 172 15.95 -10.89 -3.50
CA GLN A 172 15.17 -9.93 -4.28
C GLN A 172 14.74 -10.54 -5.62
N LYS A 173 15.70 -11.07 -6.38
CA LYS A 173 15.48 -11.66 -7.69
C LYS A 173 14.52 -12.85 -7.62
N ASN A 174 14.88 -13.84 -6.82
CA ASN A 174 14.12 -15.09 -6.74
C ASN A 174 12.78 -14.91 -6.01
N GLY A 175 12.70 -13.99 -5.03
CA GLY A 175 11.46 -13.62 -4.37
C GLY A 175 10.46 -12.99 -5.34
N LEU A 176 10.92 -12.05 -6.18
CA LEU A 176 10.06 -11.46 -7.21
C LEU A 176 9.65 -12.50 -8.26
N LYS A 177 10.60 -13.32 -8.73
CA LYS A 177 10.31 -14.41 -9.66
C LYS A 177 9.26 -15.37 -9.08
N LEU A 178 9.40 -15.78 -7.81
CA LEU A 178 8.42 -16.65 -7.15
C LEU A 178 7.02 -16.04 -7.13
N ILE A 179 6.90 -14.72 -6.89
CA ILE A 179 5.61 -14.02 -6.97
C ILE A 179 5.04 -14.11 -8.39
N VAL A 180 5.88 -13.83 -9.40
CA VAL A 180 5.47 -13.87 -10.83
C VAL A 180 5.04 -15.27 -11.26
N ASP A 181 5.77 -16.30 -10.86
CA ASP A 181 5.44 -17.71 -11.15
C ASP A 181 4.11 -18.11 -10.48
N ARG A 182 3.88 -17.66 -9.25
CA ARG A 182 2.65 -17.99 -8.50
C ARG A 182 1.42 -17.19 -8.92
N ILE A 183 1.56 -16.10 -9.66
CA ILE A 183 0.42 -15.32 -10.15
C ILE A 183 -0.54 -16.22 -10.95
N ASP A 184 -0.02 -17.06 -11.82
CA ASP A 184 -0.81 -17.94 -12.67
C ASP A 184 -1.53 -19.04 -11.84
N ASP A 185 -0.86 -19.57 -10.81
CA ASP A 185 -1.44 -20.57 -9.88
C ASP A 185 -2.51 -19.95 -8.97
N ILE A 186 -2.29 -18.72 -8.51
CA ILE A 186 -3.23 -17.99 -7.64
C ILE A 186 -4.47 -17.57 -8.42
N ASN A 187 -4.29 -17.16 -9.68
CA ASN A 187 -5.32 -16.57 -10.55
C ASN A 187 -5.59 -17.40 -11.82
N PRO A 188 -5.99 -18.68 -11.68
CA PRO A 188 -6.23 -19.54 -12.84
C PRO A 188 -7.39 -19.04 -13.72
N GLU A 189 -8.29 -18.22 -13.18
CA GLU A 189 -9.40 -17.64 -13.91
C GLU A 189 -9.02 -16.42 -14.75
N GLY A 190 -7.80 -15.89 -14.61
CA GLY A 190 -7.33 -14.72 -15.34
C GLY A 190 -8.08 -13.42 -14.98
N TYR A 191 -8.54 -13.27 -13.72
CA TYR A 191 -9.15 -12.02 -13.28
C TYR A 191 -8.13 -10.88 -13.29
N PRO A 192 -8.56 -9.62 -13.40
CA PRO A 192 -7.70 -8.47 -13.19
C PRO A 192 -6.92 -8.59 -11.88
N MET A 193 -5.67 -8.14 -11.87
CA MET A 193 -4.78 -8.28 -10.71
C MET A 193 -4.06 -6.98 -10.40
N ILE A 194 -3.84 -6.74 -9.10
CA ILE A 194 -3.05 -5.64 -8.55
C ILE A 194 -1.95 -6.25 -7.70
N LEU A 195 -0.71 -5.78 -7.87
CA LEU A 195 0.42 -6.12 -7.02
C LEU A 195 0.99 -4.82 -6.44
N THR A 196 1.06 -4.74 -5.12
CA THR A 196 1.67 -3.63 -4.38
C THR A 196 2.84 -4.11 -3.56
N GLY A 197 3.77 -3.23 -3.25
CA GLY A 197 4.84 -3.55 -2.32
C GLY A 197 5.99 -2.57 -2.33
N ASP A 198 6.80 -2.67 -1.29
CA ASP A 198 8.15 -2.16 -1.24
C ASP A 198 9.08 -3.24 -1.82
N PHE A 199 9.64 -2.99 -2.98
CA PHE A 199 10.49 -3.97 -3.65
C PHE A 199 11.96 -3.83 -3.29
N ASN A 200 12.36 -2.75 -2.61
CA ASN A 200 13.76 -2.46 -2.28
C ASN A 200 14.71 -2.45 -3.50
N ILE A 201 14.17 -2.32 -4.70
CA ILE A 201 14.90 -2.20 -5.97
C ILE A 201 14.37 -1.02 -6.77
N THR A 202 15.23 -0.38 -7.56
CA THR A 202 14.88 0.79 -8.39
C THR A 202 14.29 0.38 -9.75
N PRO A 203 13.62 1.30 -10.47
CA PRO A 203 12.91 0.99 -11.72
C PRO A 203 13.80 0.49 -12.89
N ASP A 204 15.10 0.68 -12.80
CA ASP A 204 16.10 0.20 -13.76
C ASP A 204 16.63 -1.21 -13.44
N ASN A 205 16.19 -1.80 -12.33
CA ASN A 205 16.63 -3.13 -11.93
C ASN A 205 16.14 -4.21 -12.93
N PRO A 206 17.03 -5.04 -13.47
CA PRO A 206 16.68 -6.05 -14.47
C PRO A 206 15.69 -7.12 -13.95
N ASN A 207 15.58 -7.30 -12.64
CA ASN A 207 14.64 -8.26 -12.05
C ASN A 207 13.17 -7.88 -12.31
N LEU A 208 12.87 -6.63 -12.70
CA LEU A 208 11.51 -6.18 -13.04
C LEU A 208 11.07 -6.63 -14.45
N VAL A 209 11.97 -7.06 -15.32
CA VAL A 209 11.66 -7.35 -16.73
C VAL A 209 10.58 -8.42 -16.88
N GLU A 210 10.63 -9.48 -16.08
CA GLU A 210 9.63 -10.55 -16.13
C GLU A 210 8.27 -10.06 -15.63
N LEU A 211 8.23 -9.30 -14.55
CA LEU A 211 7.01 -8.68 -14.03
C LEU A 211 6.43 -7.67 -15.04
N ASP A 212 7.28 -6.81 -15.64
CA ASP A 212 6.88 -5.83 -16.66
C ASP A 212 6.25 -6.53 -17.91
N SER A 213 6.59 -7.80 -18.18
CA SER A 213 5.99 -8.57 -19.27
C SER A 213 4.57 -9.08 -18.95
N LYS A 214 4.22 -9.23 -17.67
CA LYS A 214 2.91 -9.75 -17.22
C LYS A 214 1.96 -8.65 -16.73
N MET A 215 2.52 -7.60 -16.13
CA MET A 215 1.76 -6.51 -15.50
C MET A 215 2.35 -5.15 -15.87
N GLN A 216 1.55 -4.12 -15.80
CA GLN A 216 1.97 -2.75 -16.07
C GLN A 216 2.27 -2.01 -14.77
N SER A 217 3.43 -1.36 -14.68
CA SER A 217 3.70 -0.40 -13.62
C SER A 217 2.75 0.80 -13.76
N VAL A 218 1.90 1.01 -12.76
CA VAL A 218 0.90 2.10 -12.77
C VAL A 218 1.59 3.46 -12.93
N ARG A 219 2.74 3.67 -12.28
CA ARG A 219 3.53 4.90 -12.38
C ARG A 219 3.99 5.20 -13.83
N LYS A 220 4.24 4.15 -14.64
CA LYS A 220 4.68 4.31 -16.04
C LYS A 220 3.53 4.60 -17.00
N VAL A 221 2.30 4.17 -16.69
CA VAL A 221 1.15 4.21 -17.62
C VAL A 221 0.04 5.16 -17.20
N ALA A 222 0.04 5.69 -15.98
CA ALA A 222 -0.94 6.67 -15.54
C ALA A 222 -0.83 7.97 -16.35
N GLU A 223 -1.98 8.56 -16.71
CA GLU A 223 -2.04 9.83 -17.45
C GLU A 223 -1.41 10.98 -16.66
N LYS A 224 -1.55 10.92 -15.35
CA LYS A 224 -0.91 11.86 -14.42
C LYS A 224 -0.08 11.08 -13.43
N THR A 225 1.15 11.47 -13.28
CA THR A 225 2.06 10.94 -12.27
C THR A 225 2.93 12.08 -11.75
N ASP A 226 3.45 11.93 -10.56
CA ASP A 226 4.49 12.81 -10.05
C ASP A 226 5.88 12.19 -10.24
N ASN A 227 6.91 12.98 -10.00
CA ASN A 227 8.31 12.55 -10.06
C ASN A 227 8.94 12.40 -8.67
N HIS A 228 8.12 12.34 -7.61
CA HIS A 228 8.65 12.20 -6.27
C HIS A 228 9.21 10.78 -6.06
N ASP A 229 10.27 10.73 -5.29
CA ASP A 229 10.79 9.47 -4.76
C ASP A 229 9.78 8.86 -3.77
N THR A 230 9.73 7.54 -3.68
CA THR A 230 8.87 6.86 -2.71
C THR A 230 9.62 6.57 -1.40
N LEU A 231 10.94 6.35 -1.48
CA LEU A 231 11.80 6.22 -0.29
C LEU A 231 11.98 7.58 0.38
N ASN A 232 11.27 7.83 1.47
CA ASN A 232 11.35 9.08 2.21
C ASN A 232 12.61 9.16 3.09
N GLY A 233 12.89 8.11 3.89
CA GLY A 233 14.05 8.08 4.80
C GLY A 233 14.12 9.31 5.72
N TRP A 234 12.98 9.85 6.15
CA TRP A 234 12.86 11.10 6.95
C TRP A 234 13.51 12.30 6.24
N GLY A 235 13.26 12.41 4.93
CA GLY A 235 13.81 13.46 4.07
C GLY A 235 15.26 13.22 3.61
N LYS A 236 15.83 12.05 3.89
CA LYS A 236 17.19 11.66 3.49
C LYS A 236 17.20 10.54 2.43
N GLY A 237 16.08 9.83 2.28
CA GLY A 237 15.94 8.78 1.28
C GLY A 237 15.80 9.33 -0.13
N LYS A 238 16.20 8.53 -1.10
CA LYS A 238 16.04 8.83 -2.54
C LYS A 238 15.76 7.54 -3.29
N GLY A 239 14.95 7.67 -4.33
CA GLY A 239 14.63 6.59 -5.25
C GLY A 239 13.19 6.11 -5.12
N VAL A 240 12.75 5.45 -6.17
CA VAL A 240 11.45 4.78 -6.25
C VAL A 240 11.68 3.31 -5.95
N ILE A 241 11.13 2.81 -4.85
CA ILE A 241 11.24 1.41 -4.42
C ILE A 241 9.87 0.80 -4.10
N ASP A 242 8.83 1.64 -3.98
CA ASP A 242 7.45 1.21 -3.78
C ASP A 242 6.70 1.21 -5.10
N TYR A 243 5.93 0.17 -5.33
CA TYR A 243 5.28 -0.08 -6.62
C TYR A 243 3.80 -0.41 -6.46
N ILE A 244 3.05 -0.01 -7.49
CA ILE A 244 1.75 -0.55 -7.82
C ILE A 244 1.82 -1.05 -9.26
N TYR A 245 1.62 -2.34 -9.46
CA TYR A 245 1.46 -3.00 -10.74
C TYR A 245 0.02 -3.42 -10.94
N ALA A 246 -0.45 -3.39 -12.17
CA ALA A 246 -1.81 -3.80 -12.51
C ALA A 246 -1.85 -4.57 -13.84
N SER A 247 -2.76 -5.55 -13.93
CA SER A 247 -3.14 -6.21 -15.18
C SER A 247 -4.65 -6.30 -15.29
N GLY A 248 -5.21 -6.10 -16.49
CA GLY A 248 -6.64 -6.10 -16.72
C GLY A 248 -7.40 -4.89 -16.14
N PHE A 249 -6.67 -3.84 -15.73
CA PHE A 249 -7.19 -2.54 -15.33
C PHE A 249 -6.68 -1.45 -16.27
N SER A 250 -7.47 -0.36 -16.39
CA SER A 250 -6.95 0.91 -16.89
C SER A 250 -6.42 1.70 -15.69
N ALA A 251 -5.22 2.26 -15.79
CA ALA A 251 -4.66 3.14 -14.76
C ALA A 251 -5.16 4.57 -14.96
N TYR A 252 -5.71 5.14 -13.90
CA TYR A 252 -6.10 6.55 -13.84
C TYR A 252 -5.26 7.25 -12.76
N PRO A 253 -5.08 8.57 -12.84
CA PRO A 253 -4.35 9.34 -11.83
C PRO A 253 -5.03 9.35 -10.49
#